data_4321b4eedf21253100c92ba15b311ff1
#
_entry.id   4321b4eedf21253100c92ba15b311ff1
#
_cell.length_a   1.000
_cell.length_b   1.000
_cell.length_c   1.000
_cell.angle_alpha   90.00
_cell.angle_beta   90.00
_cell.angle_gamma   90.00
#
_symmetry.space_group_name_H-M   'P 1'
#
loop_
_entity.id
_entity.type
_entity.pdbx_description
1 polymer ?
#
loop_
_entity_poly.entity_id
_entity_poly.type
_entity_poly.pdbx_seq_one_letter_code
_entity_poly.pdbx_strand_id
1 'polypeptide(L)'
;MKDIINIQEVENIEQLENEYDLQKASLLERKLRLIIDENPELKPVRKKLRDLIAEYESRKWSDFENISDSKLKELEKAETIINYEQIFVAKRKESIRRKLKDFDMTQQDLGVLLGHPKSYMSELINGVSQFTMKDLVIIHRIFGINLKMLIPTYLQSETRNQVKTSIQKLNKPKLRLRKAELV
;
A
#
# COMPACT_ATOMS: atom_id res chain seq x y z
N MET A 1 14.36 -9.02 -3.67
CA MET A 1 13.44 -9.00 -2.52
C MET A 1 12.18 -8.25 -2.93
N LYS A 2 11.02 -8.83 -2.77
CA LYS A 2 9.76 -8.30 -3.34
C LYS A 2 9.21 -7.21 -2.43
N ASP A 3 9.13 -6.00 -2.94
CA ASP A 3 8.89 -4.78 -2.14
C ASP A 3 7.43 -4.54 -1.72
N ILE A 4 6.47 -5.31 -2.19
CA ILE A 4 5.05 -5.09 -1.94
C ILE A 4 4.32 -6.42 -1.89
N ILE A 5 3.71 -6.74 -0.76
CA ILE A 5 2.63 -7.73 -0.75
C ILE A 5 1.43 -7.05 -1.39
N ASN A 6 1.23 -7.27 -2.67
CA ASN A 6 0.02 -6.88 -3.38
C ASN A 6 -0.83 -8.13 -3.64
N ILE A 7 -2.09 -7.92 -3.98
CA ILE A 7 -3.06 -9.00 -4.15
C ILE A 7 -2.61 -10.05 -5.19
N GLN A 8 -1.91 -9.62 -6.25
CA GLN A 8 -1.45 -10.49 -7.34
C GLN A 8 -0.24 -11.35 -6.94
N GLU A 9 0.49 -10.94 -5.92
CA GLU A 9 1.70 -11.62 -5.45
C GLU A 9 1.44 -12.57 -4.27
N VAL A 10 0.29 -12.41 -3.57
CA VAL A 10 -0.04 -13.23 -2.40
C VAL A 10 0.02 -14.72 -2.70
N GLU A 11 -0.42 -15.14 -3.90
CA GLU A 11 -0.41 -16.55 -4.29
C GLU A 11 1.00 -17.15 -4.35
N ASN A 12 2.01 -16.32 -4.61
CA ASN A 12 3.41 -16.73 -4.74
C ASN A 12 4.22 -16.59 -3.43
N ILE A 13 3.60 -16.09 -2.35
CA ILE A 13 4.26 -15.96 -1.06
C ILE A 13 4.18 -17.30 -0.33
N GLU A 14 5.32 -17.88 -0.02
CA GLU A 14 5.40 -19.13 0.74
C GLU A 14 5.40 -18.87 2.25
N GLN A 15 6.10 -17.82 2.70
CA GLN A 15 6.18 -17.42 4.11
C GLN A 15 6.45 -15.92 4.26
N LEU A 16 6.11 -15.36 5.43
CA LEU A 16 6.51 -14.01 5.82
C LEU A 16 7.89 -14.09 6.49
N GLU A 17 8.82 -13.24 6.05
CA GLU A 17 10.21 -13.31 6.49
C GLU A 17 10.51 -12.38 7.67
N ASN A 18 9.83 -11.24 7.75
CA ASN A 18 10.13 -10.19 8.71
C ASN A 18 8.85 -9.46 9.16
N GLU A 19 9.00 -8.59 10.16
CA GLU A 19 7.89 -7.85 10.74
C GLU A 19 7.23 -6.87 9.75
N TYR A 20 8.00 -6.34 8.81
CA TYR A 20 7.43 -5.49 7.77
C TYR A 20 6.47 -6.27 6.87
N ASP A 21 6.82 -7.51 6.50
CA ASP A 21 5.94 -8.39 5.72
C ASP A 21 4.67 -8.74 6.52
N LEU A 22 4.79 -9.01 7.83
CA LEU A 22 3.65 -9.24 8.71
C LEU A 22 2.70 -8.04 8.73
N GLN A 23 3.23 -6.85 8.94
CA GLN A 23 2.43 -5.62 8.98
C GLN A 23 1.73 -5.35 7.65
N LYS A 24 2.41 -5.59 6.52
CA LYS A 24 1.84 -5.48 5.17
C LYS A 24 0.73 -6.50 4.93
N ALA A 25 0.97 -7.77 5.26
CA ALA A 25 -0.02 -8.84 5.15
C ALA A 25 -1.27 -8.54 5.99
N SER A 26 -1.08 -8.09 7.23
CA SER A 26 -2.15 -7.71 8.14
C SER A 26 -2.95 -6.50 7.65
N LEU A 27 -2.27 -5.51 7.04
CA LEU A 27 -2.94 -4.37 6.44
C LEU A 27 -3.78 -4.78 5.23
N LEU A 28 -3.22 -5.63 4.35
CA LEU A 28 -3.93 -6.12 3.18
C LEU A 28 -5.13 -7.00 3.58
N GLU A 29 -4.99 -7.87 4.58
CA GLU A 29 -6.10 -8.66 5.12
C GLU A 29 -7.25 -7.79 5.62
N ARG A 30 -6.93 -6.72 6.37
CA ARG A 30 -7.93 -5.75 6.85
C ARG A 30 -8.64 -5.02 5.71
N LYS A 31 -7.92 -4.63 4.67
CA LYS A 31 -8.51 -3.99 3.47
C LYS A 31 -9.44 -4.97 2.74
N LEU A 32 -9.01 -6.22 2.55
CA LEU A 32 -9.81 -7.27 1.92
C LEU A 32 -11.10 -7.51 2.69
N ARG A 33 -11.06 -7.53 4.02
CA ARG A 33 -12.26 -7.70 4.85
C ARG A 33 -13.34 -6.67 4.56
N LEU A 34 -12.97 -5.44 4.18
CA LEU A 34 -13.92 -4.36 3.88
C LEU A 34 -14.61 -4.50 2.53
N ILE A 35 -14.04 -5.27 1.60
CA ILE A 35 -14.54 -5.38 0.22
C ILE A 35 -14.97 -6.81 -0.17
N ILE A 36 -14.82 -7.77 0.73
CA ILE A 36 -14.98 -9.19 0.43
C ILE A 36 -16.41 -9.57 0.01
N ASP A 37 -17.41 -8.84 0.50
CA ASP A 37 -18.81 -9.06 0.16
C ASP A 37 -19.12 -8.61 -1.27
N GLU A 38 -18.41 -7.58 -1.77
CA GLU A 38 -18.50 -7.12 -3.15
C GLU A 38 -17.55 -7.90 -4.09
N ASN A 39 -16.53 -8.55 -3.56
CA ASN A 39 -15.47 -9.27 -4.27
C ASN A 39 -15.24 -10.68 -3.70
N PRO A 40 -16.22 -11.60 -3.79
CA PRO A 40 -16.14 -12.92 -3.18
C PRO A 40 -15.01 -13.79 -3.75
N GLU A 41 -14.53 -13.50 -4.96
CA GLU A 41 -13.37 -14.14 -5.61
C GLU A 41 -12.06 -13.92 -4.84
N LEU A 42 -12.00 -12.89 -3.97
CA LEU A 42 -10.83 -12.60 -3.14
C LEU A 42 -10.79 -13.40 -1.82
N LYS A 43 -11.79 -14.22 -1.53
CA LYS A 43 -11.82 -15.08 -0.33
C LYS A 43 -10.60 -16.02 -0.21
N PRO A 44 -10.13 -16.69 -1.28
CA PRO A 44 -8.93 -17.52 -1.19
C PRO A 44 -7.68 -16.72 -0.84
N VAL A 45 -7.51 -15.53 -1.45
CA VAL A 45 -6.37 -14.63 -1.18
C VAL A 45 -6.38 -14.19 0.29
N ARG A 46 -7.54 -13.78 0.81
CA ARG A 46 -7.69 -13.40 2.22
C ARG A 46 -7.40 -14.56 3.16
N LYS A 47 -7.87 -15.78 2.83
CA LYS A 47 -7.57 -16.98 3.62
C LYS A 47 -6.07 -17.22 3.68
N LYS A 48 -5.38 -17.21 2.53
CA LYS A 48 -3.93 -17.41 2.48
C LYS A 48 -3.16 -16.38 3.30
N LEU A 49 -3.56 -15.10 3.27
CA LEU A 49 -2.95 -14.07 4.13
C LEU A 49 -3.09 -14.40 5.62
N ARG A 50 -4.28 -14.84 6.04
CA ARG A 50 -4.50 -15.23 7.44
C ARG A 50 -3.65 -16.42 7.85
N ASP A 51 -3.51 -17.42 6.97
CA ASP A 51 -2.70 -18.60 7.22
C ASP A 51 -1.21 -18.22 7.34
N LEU A 52 -0.69 -17.34 6.45
CA LEU A 52 0.67 -16.80 6.51
C LEU A 52 0.93 -15.98 7.79
N ILE A 53 -0.02 -15.14 8.20
CA ILE A 53 0.06 -14.35 9.43
C ILE A 53 0.13 -15.27 10.65
N ALA A 54 -0.78 -16.25 10.74
CA ALA A 54 -0.83 -17.17 11.85
C ALA A 54 0.46 -18.02 11.96
N GLU A 55 0.99 -18.47 10.82
CA GLU A 55 2.26 -19.19 10.78
C GLU A 55 3.44 -18.33 11.27
N TYR A 56 3.53 -17.06 10.81
CA TYR A 56 4.56 -16.13 11.25
C TYR A 56 4.48 -15.87 12.76
N GLU A 57 3.30 -15.58 13.27
CA GLU A 57 3.05 -15.35 14.68
C GLU A 57 3.45 -16.59 15.51
N SER A 58 3.03 -17.79 15.08
CA SER A 58 3.37 -19.05 15.79
C SER A 58 4.88 -19.27 15.86
N ARG A 59 5.63 -18.99 14.80
CA ARG A 59 7.10 -19.09 14.79
C ARG A 59 7.76 -18.08 15.73
N LYS A 60 7.18 -16.89 15.87
CA LYS A 60 7.74 -15.80 16.69
C LYS A 60 7.45 -15.96 18.17
N TRP A 61 6.33 -16.59 18.56
CA TRP A 61 5.99 -16.84 19.96
C TRP A 61 7.02 -17.74 20.67
N SER A 62 7.78 -18.55 19.94
CA SER A 62 8.87 -19.34 20.50
C SER A 62 10.15 -18.54 20.81
N ASP A 63 10.27 -17.29 20.34
CA ASP A 63 11.49 -16.46 20.42
C ASP A 63 11.33 -15.21 21.30
N PHE A 64 10.28 -15.13 22.13
CA PHE A 64 9.90 -13.93 22.88
C PHE A 64 10.90 -13.46 23.95
N GLU A 65 11.88 -14.28 24.33
CA GLU A 65 12.82 -13.93 25.40
C GLU A 65 13.99 -13.01 24.96
N ASN A 66 14.15 -12.73 23.66
CA ASN A 66 15.29 -11.96 23.15
C ASN A 66 14.92 -10.92 22.08
N ILE A 67 14.12 -9.92 22.43
CA ILE A 67 13.92 -8.77 21.53
C ILE A 67 15.12 -7.81 21.66
N SER A 68 16.00 -7.81 20.66
CA SER A 68 17.13 -6.87 20.62
C SER A 68 16.67 -5.46 20.25
N ASP A 69 17.42 -4.42 20.70
CA ASP A 69 17.19 -3.01 20.35
C ASP A 69 17.17 -2.77 18.82
N SER A 70 17.88 -3.59 18.06
CA SER A 70 17.84 -3.51 16.59
C SER A 70 16.51 -3.95 16.03
N LYS A 71 15.89 -4.99 16.58
CA LYS A 71 14.55 -5.47 16.20
C LYS A 71 13.47 -4.43 16.53
N LEU A 72 13.55 -3.77 17.68
CA LEU A 72 12.64 -2.67 18.04
C LEU A 72 12.71 -1.52 17.03
N LYS A 73 13.91 -1.11 16.63
CA LYS A 73 14.08 -0.06 15.60
C LYS A 73 13.57 -0.45 14.22
N GLU A 74 13.64 -1.72 13.86
CA GLU A 74 13.05 -2.22 12.61
C GLU A 74 11.53 -2.21 12.65
N LEU A 75 10.94 -2.61 13.78
CA LEU A 75 9.50 -2.53 14.04
C LEU A 75 8.98 -1.10 13.91
N GLU A 76 9.59 -0.14 14.62
CA GLU A 76 9.21 1.27 14.55
C GLU A 76 9.29 1.85 13.13
N LYS A 77 10.31 1.46 12.36
CA LYS A 77 10.45 1.89 10.96
C LYS A 77 9.38 1.28 10.06
N ALA A 78 9.08 -0.01 10.23
CA ALA A 78 8.04 -0.70 9.47
C ALA A 78 6.68 -0.08 9.75
N GLU A 79 6.34 0.13 11.01
CA GLU A 79 5.10 0.76 11.45
C GLU A 79 4.95 2.18 10.90
N THR A 80 6.01 2.97 10.95
CA THR A 80 6.01 4.33 10.40
C THR A 80 5.66 4.35 8.90
N ILE A 81 6.28 3.50 8.09
CA ILE A 81 6.04 3.45 6.64
C ILE A 81 4.60 3.02 6.34
N ILE A 82 4.12 1.99 7.04
CA ILE A 82 2.76 1.48 6.86
C ILE A 82 1.73 2.50 7.26
N ASN A 83 1.96 3.24 8.34
CA ASN A 83 1.10 4.33 8.76
C ASN A 83 1.02 5.44 7.70
N TYR A 84 2.13 5.83 7.09
CA TYR A 84 2.12 6.78 5.96
C TYR A 84 1.30 6.28 4.78
N GLU A 85 1.43 5.01 4.43
CA GLU A 85 0.65 4.40 3.35
C GLU A 85 -0.85 4.43 3.66
N GLN A 86 -1.23 4.08 4.89
CA GLN A 86 -2.63 4.11 5.32
C GLN A 86 -3.22 5.52 5.26
N ILE A 87 -2.50 6.50 5.81
CA ILE A 87 -2.92 7.92 5.79
C ILE A 87 -3.07 8.40 4.35
N PHE A 88 -2.11 8.09 3.48
CA PHE A 88 -2.16 8.48 2.07
C PHE A 88 -3.38 7.88 1.36
N VAL A 89 -3.61 6.57 1.50
CA VAL A 89 -4.77 5.88 0.88
C VAL A 89 -6.08 6.47 1.39
N ALA A 90 -6.18 6.74 2.71
CA ALA A 90 -7.38 7.34 3.30
C ALA A 90 -7.65 8.74 2.73
N LYS A 91 -6.65 9.61 2.67
CA LYS A 91 -6.78 10.97 2.11
C LYS A 91 -7.11 10.97 0.62
N ARG A 92 -6.49 10.06 -0.16
CA ARG A 92 -6.82 9.87 -1.58
C ARG A 92 -8.28 9.46 -1.76
N LYS A 93 -8.73 8.44 -1.00
CA LYS A 93 -10.11 7.96 -1.00
C LYS A 93 -11.10 9.08 -0.68
N GLU A 94 -10.82 9.84 0.37
CA GLU A 94 -11.65 10.98 0.79
C GLU A 94 -11.72 12.04 -0.31
N SER A 95 -10.57 12.42 -0.89
CA SER A 95 -10.50 13.42 -1.96
C SER A 95 -11.30 13.00 -3.19
N ILE A 96 -11.18 11.73 -3.61
CA ILE A 96 -11.95 11.19 -4.73
C ILE A 96 -13.45 11.20 -4.39
N ARG A 97 -13.85 10.69 -3.22
CA ARG A 97 -15.27 10.63 -2.81
C ARG A 97 -15.91 12.01 -2.72
N ARG A 98 -15.19 13.00 -2.18
CA ARG A 98 -15.67 14.38 -2.12
C ARG A 98 -15.93 14.91 -3.53
N LYS A 99 -14.99 14.69 -4.47
CA LYS A 99 -15.16 15.11 -5.85
C LYS A 99 -16.30 14.40 -6.57
N LEU A 100 -16.45 13.10 -6.37
CA LEU A 100 -17.60 12.37 -6.92
C LEU A 100 -18.92 13.01 -6.44
N LYS A 101 -19.00 13.37 -5.15
CA LYS A 101 -20.18 14.07 -4.61
C LYS A 101 -20.38 15.45 -5.23
N ASP A 102 -19.30 16.23 -5.42
CA ASP A 102 -19.36 17.57 -6.04
C ASP A 102 -19.90 17.52 -7.49
N PHE A 103 -19.74 16.38 -8.17
CA PHE A 103 -20.18 16.14 -9.55
C PHE A 103 -21.45 15.26 -9.66
N ASP A 104 -22.15 14.99 -8.57
CA ASP A 104 -23.30 14.08 -8.50
C ASP A 104 -23.01 12.68 -9.09
N MET A 105 -21.78 12.19 -8.93
CA MET A 105 -21.31 10.92 -9.45
C MET A 105 -21.17 9.86 -8.37
N THR A 106 -21.41 8.61 -8.78
CA THR A 106 -21.13 7.42 -7.99
C THR A 106 -19.74 6.85 -8.26
N GLN A 107 -19.29 5.94 -7.40
CA GLN A 107 -18.05 5.17 -7.66
C GLN A 107 -18.17 4.33 -8.94
N GLN A 108 -19.36 3.87 -9.29
CA GLN A 108 -19.62 3.11 -10.51
C GLN A 108 -19.45 3.98 -11.75
N ASP A 109 -19.89 5.24 -11.71
CA ASP A 109 -19.69 6.20 -12.81
C ASP A 109 -18.21 6.49 -13.03
N LEU A 110 -17.42 6.59 -11.95
CA LEU A 110 -15.98 6.67 -12.07
C LEU A 110 -15.40 5.41 -12.74
N GLY A 111 -15.92 4.23 -12.41
CA GLY A 111 -15.54 2.98 -13.06
C GLY A 111 -15.77 3.02 -14.56
N VAL A 112 -16.91 3.53 -15.01
CA VAL A 112 -17.21 3.71 -16.44
C VAL A 112 -16.19 4.66 -17.10
N LEU A 113 -15.85 5.78 -16.46
CA LEU A 113 -14.86 6.74 -16.98
C LEU A 113 -13.45 6.13 -17.11
N LEU A 114 -13.07 5.25 -16.20
CA LEU A 114 -11.76 4.62 -16.17
C LEU A 114 -11.71 3.32 -16.99
N GLY A 115 -12.87 2.77 -17.38
CA GLY A 115 -13.00 1.49 -18.04
C GLY A 115 -12.83 0.30 -17.09
N HIS A 116 -13.23 0.44 -15.82
CA HIS A 116 -13.10 -0.58 -14.78
C HIS A 116 -14.45 -1.08 -14.28
N PRO A 117 -14.60 -2.40 -14.01
CA PRO A 117 -15.81 -2.94 -13.39
C PRO A 117 -15.95 -2.47 -11.93
N LYS A 118 -17.19 -2.53 -11.42
CA LYS A 118 -17.52 -2.07 -10.04
C LYS A 118 -16.65 -2.73 -8.97
N SER A 119 -16.44 -4.05 -9.06
CA SER A 119 -15.62 -4.79 -8.10
C SER A 119 -14.18 -4.26 -8.05
N TYR A 120 -13.55 -4.08 -9.22
CA TYR A 120 -12.19 -3.57 -9.31
C TYR A 120 -12.08 -2.11 -8.84
N MET A 121 -13.11 -1.28 -9.08
CA MET A 121 -13.16 0.06 -8.50
C MET A 121 -13.17 0.05 -6.97
N SER A 122 -13.85 -0.93 -6.35
CA SER A 122 -13.83 -1.12 -4.90
C SER A 122 -12.42 -1.43 -4.39
N GLU A 123 -11.66 -2.27 -5.09
CA GLU A 123 -10.26 -2.54 -4.78
C GLU A 123 -9.37 -1.28 -4.87
N LEU A 124 -9.49 -0.55 -5.98
CA LEU A 124 -8.69 0.67 -6.25
C LEU A 124 -8.94 1.75 -5.18
N ILE A 125 -10.20 2.04 -4.88
CA ILE A 125 -10.57 3.05 -3.89
C ILE A 125 -10.11 2.68 -2.48
N ASN A 126 -10.18 1.40 -2.11
CA ASN A 126 -9.75 0.92 -0.79
C ASN A 126 -8.25 0.63 -0.73
N GLY A 127 -7.52 0.78 -1.83
CA GLY A 127 -6.07 0.58 -1.88
C GLY A 127 -5.66 -0.88 -1.72
N VAL A 128 -6.50 -1.81 -2.14
CA VAL A 128 -6.20 -3.24 -2.31
C VAL A 128 -5.41 -3.42 -3.60
N SER A 129 -5.92 -2.84 -4.69
CA SER A 129 -5.21 -2.69 -5.96
C SER A 129 -4.75 -1.25 -6.17
N GLN A 130 -3.78 -1.05 -7.06
CA GLN A 130 -3.22 0.26 -7.35
C GLN A 130 -3.85 0.86 -8.61
N PHE A 131 -4.17 2.16 -8.56
CA PHE A 131 -4.51 2.92 -9.76
C PHE A 131 -3.34 2.92 -10.73
N THR A 132 -3.60 2.73 -12.01
CA THR A 132 -2.60 2.94 -13.05
C THR A 132 -2.28 4.43 -13.21
N MET A 133 -1.13 4.75 -13.79
CA MET A 133 -0.79 6.14 -14.10
C MET A 133 -1.84 6.80 -15.00
N LYS A 134 -2.41 6.05 -15.94
CA LYS A 134 -3.51 6.50 -16.80
C LYS A 134 -4.73 6.91 -15.99
N ASP A 135 -5.15 6.08 -15.01
CA ASP A 135 -6.29 6.37 -14.14
C ASP A 135 -6.08 7.65 -13.34
N LEU A 136 -4.88 7.80 -12.76
CA LEU A 136 -4.54 8.97 -11.95
C LEU A 136 -4.53 10.26 -12.79
N VAL A 137 -4.06 10.20 -14.04
CA VAL A 137 -4.11 11.34 -14.96
C VAL A 137 -5.54 11.68 -15.33
N ILE A 138 -6.41 10.71 -15.59
CA ILE A 138 -7.83 10.94 -15.88
C ILE A 138 -8.51 11.60 -14.68
N ILE A 139 -8.33 11.04 -13.47
CA ILE A 139 -8.88 11.58 -12.22
C ILE A 139 -8.41 13.02 -11.99
N HIS A 140 -7.11 13.27 -12.14
CA HIS A 140 -6.56 14.62 -12.03
C HIS A 140 -7.21 15.62 -13.00
N ARG A 141 -7.32 15.26 -14.28
CA ARG A 141 -7.83 16.15 -15.32
C ARG A 141 -9.34 16.39 -15.23
N ILE A 142 -10.11 15.40 -14.82
CA ILE A 142 -11.58 15.55 -14.72
C ILE A 142 -11.96 16.29 -13.44
N PHE A 143 -11.39 15.91 -12.31
CA PHE A 143 -11.81 16.40 -11.00
C PHE A 143 -10.94 17.53 -10.43
N GLY A 144 -9.84 17.88 -11.09
CA GLY A 144 -8.91 18.90 -10.61
C GLY A 144 -8.20 18.51 -9.30
N ILE A 145 -8.15 17.21 -8.95
CA ILE A 145 -7.44 16.75 -7.75
C ILE A 145 -5.93 16.88 -7.98
N ASN A 146 -5.22 17.53 -7.05
CA ASN A 146 -3.78 17.68 -7.15
C ASN A 146 -3.08 16.31 -7.23
N LEU A 147 -2.11 16.16 -8.12
CA LEU A 147 -1.34 14.91 -8.28
C LEU A 147 -0.66 14.45 -6.99
N LYS A 148 -0.23 15.37 -6.12
CA LYS A 148 0.32 15.03 -4.80
C LYS A 148 -0.67 14.26 -3.91
N MET A 149 -1.97 14.44 -4.12
CA MET A 149 -3.02 13.70 -3.41
C MET A 149 -3.31 12.35 -4.05
N LEU A 150 -2.89 12.14 -5.30
CA LEU A 150 -3.15 10.92 -6.07
C LEU A 150 -1.94 9.97 -6.11
N ILE A 151 -0.72 10.53 -6.14
CA ILE A 151 0.54 9.79 -6.26
C ILE A 151 1.31 9.86 -4.95
N PRO A 152 1.67 8.72 -4.33
CA PRO A 152 2.46 8.73 -3.12
C PRO A 152 3.87 9.27 -3.40
N THR A 153 4.36 10.16 -2.53
CA THR A 153 5.71 10.75 -2.63
C THR A 153 6.72 10.09 -1.70
N TYR A 154 6.28 9.13 -0.86
CA TYR A 154 7.17 8.35 -0.02
C TYR A 154 7.84 7.22 -0.81
N LEU A 155 9.05 6.88 -0.43
CA LEU A 155 9.76 5.71 -0.91
C LEU A 155 9.81 4.65 0.18
N GLN A 156 9.66 3.41 -0.22
CA GLN A 156 9.88 2.27 0.66
C GLN A 156 11.33 2.25 1.14
N SER A 157 11.58 1.67 2.32
CA SER A 157 12.89 1.69 2.98
C SER A 157 14.01 1.15 2.11
N GLU A 158 13.76 0.05 1.39
CA GLU A 158 14.73 -0.58 0.51
C GLU A 158 15.08 0.31 -0.67
N THR A 159 14.06 0.78 -1.41
CA THR A 159 14.26 1.73 -2.52
C THR A 159 14.98 2.98 -2.04
N ARG A 160 14.63 3.51 -0.87
CA ARG A 160 15.31 4.66 -0.27
C ARG A 160 16.79 4.36 0.00
N ASN A 161 17.09 3.20 0.58
CA ASN A 161 18.45 2.80 0.89
C ASN A 161 19.26 2.54 -0.37
N GLN A 162 18.67 1.86 -1.35
CA GLN A 162 19.29 1.64 -2.66
C GLN A 162 19.65 2.97 -3.34
N VAL A 163 18.70 3.91 -3.39
CA VAL A 163 18.92 5.26 -3.97
C VAL A 163 20.02 6.00 -3.21
N LYS A 164 20.03 5.98 -1.87
CA LYS A 164 21.10 6.61 -1.07
C LYS A 164 22.48 6.02 -1.36
N THR A 165 22.59 4.69 -1.41
CA THR A 165 23.82 3.99 -1.75
C THR A 165 24.29 4.34 -3.16
N SER A 166 23.36 4.42 -4.12
CA SER A 166 23.65 4.81 -5.50
C SER A 166 24.16 6.26 -5.58
N ILE A 167 23.53 7.18 -4.83
CA ILE A 167 23.98 8.59 -4.76
C ILE A 167 25.40 8.67 -4.21
N GLN A 168 25.73 7.90 -3.17
CA GLN A 168 27.09 7.85 -2.61
C GLN A 168 28.10 7.33 -3.63
N LYS A 169 27.78 6.23 -4.35
CA LYS A 169 28.64 5.67 -5.41
C LYS A 169 28.90 6.65 -6.56
N LEU A 170 27.87 7.45 -6.94
CA LEU A 170 28.00 8.44 -8.01
C LEU A 170 28.89 9.63 -7.63
N ASN A 171 29.17 9.83 -6.34
CA ASN A 171 30.00 10.90 -5.80
C ASN A 171 29.70 12.30 -6.38
N LYS A 172 28.41 12.66 -6.51
CA LYS A 172 27.96 13.96 -7.03
C LYS A 172 27.45 14.84 -5.88
N PRO A 173 28.19 15.89 -5.46
CA PRO A 173 27.88 16.65 -4.24
C PRO A 173 26.49 17.31 -4.23
N LYS A 174 25.95 17.63 -5.40
CA LYS A 174 24.62 18.26 -5.56
C LYS A 174 23.48 17.25 -5.55
N LEU A 175 23.77 15.95 -5.70
CA LEU A 175 22.77 14.91 -5.79
C LEU A 175 22.35 14.47 -4.37
N ARG A 176 21.09 14.70 -4.03
CA ARG A 176 20.52 14.29 -2.74
C ARG A 176 19.05 13.90 -2.89
N LEU A 177 18.65 12.90 -2.15
CA LEU A 177 17.25 12.53 -2.03
C LEU A 177 16.53 13.55 -1.12
N ARG A 178 15.55 14.25 -1.66
CA ARG A 178 14.71 15.17 -0.88
C ARG A 178 13.83 14.41 0.10
N LYS A 179 13.44 15.06 1.19
CA LYS A 179 12.44 14.49 2.12
C LYS A 179 11.10 14.38 1.39
N ALA A 180 10.35 13.32 1.67
CA ALA A 180 8.96 13.22 1.21
C ALA A 180 8.15 14.36 1.83
N GLU A 181 7.37 15.04 1.01
CA GLU A 181 6.35 15.97 1.50
C GLU A 181 5.13 15.12 1.88
N LEU A 182 4.82 15.11 3.16
CA LEU A 182 3.61 14.50 3.68
C LEU A 182 2.48 15.50 3.50
N VAL A 183 1.50 15.13 2.68
CA VAL A 183 0.30 15.94 2.42
C VAL A 183 -0.72 15.72 3.53
#